data_cb18af54a08661debd3c6a1903e401d7
#
_entry.id   cb18af54a08661debd3c6a1903e401d7
#
_cell.length_a   1.000
_cell.length_b   1.000
_cell.length_c   1.000
_cell.angle_alpha   90.00
_cell.angle_beta   90.00
_cell.angle_gamma   90.00
#
_symmetry.space_group_name_H-M   'P 1'
#
loop_
_entity.id
_entity.type
_entity.pdbx_description
1 polymer ?
#
loop_
_entity_poly.entity_id
_entity_poly.type
_entity_poly.pdbx_seq_one_letter_code
_entity_poly.pdbx_strand_id
1 'polypeptide(L)'
;MTLPVRNRLAVSALRTLWIIIILWFELGTFYYAVARCSWPDVDVAAPRDSTKHVLIVADPQILDLRSYPGRSALLTFLSRLFTDLNLRKSWKAATKKNPDAVVFLGDMMDGGRTEMAESEYEDYFHRFMHIFDMKANTPVYFIPGNHDTGLGSSATFSHDARARYISHFGLLNSQFSIANHTLVLLDAPTLVEEDYRRNGRGQSFDDWKAAPDGPIQFAKSFAAGQHMQPVILFSHIPMSRPDGSSCGPLRERGTIRRGVGIGYQNTLGKQTSTFLLDSFRPTLIFSGDDHDYCDYRHEFRLDGQLRHAREITVKSFSMAMGVRRPGLQLLSLVPPNEVSGSSHADKPCLLPDQLGIYLNIYVPLIVLSLLSLLLVNLSRTRRLPLWMAPKPSMTTSQNFHVGRASSPFFKTLRLRFDGDKDKVFACPSDRNELSLPLPGSSNPGRRRHIKWKYACCSLAAPLRVGASKQRGFIGGFLRDIRDVAIPPLAIFMIIAWIFS
;
A
#
# COMPACT_ATOMS: atom_id res chain seq x y z
N MET A 1 -30.15 -32.51 -18.91
CA MET A 1 -28.97 -31.64 -18.85
C MET A 1 -27.72 -32.51 -18.72
N THR A 2 -26.88 -32.60 -19.74
CA THR A 2 -25.78 -33.56 -19.84
C THR A 2 -24.65 -33.21 -18.89
N LEU A 3 -24.05 -34.21 -18.24
CA LEU A 3 -22.97 -34.12 -17.23
C LEU A 3 -21.78 -33.16 -17.54
N PRO A 4 -21.32 -33.06 -18.80
CA PRO A 4 -20.21 -32.12 -19.13
C PRO A 4 -20.62 -30.64 -19.00
N VAL A 5 -21.91 -30.32 -19.15
CA VAL A 5 -22.42 -28.92 -19.02
C VAL A 5 -22.41 -28.46 -17.57
N ARG A 6 -22.77 -29.32 -16.61
CA ARG A 6 -22.87 -28.98 -15.20
C ARG A 6 -21.47 -28.65 -14.57
N ASN A 7 -20.40 -29.36 -14.95
CA ASN A 7 -19.05 -29.07 -14.50
C ASN A 7 -18.53 -27.76 -15.08
N ARG A 8 -18.80 -27.48 -16.35
CA ARG A 8 -18.43 -26.21 -16.98
C ARG A 8 -19.16 -25.03 -16.33
N LEU A 9 -20.40 -25.19 -15.91
CA LEU A 9 -21.14 -24.14 -15.18
C LEU A 9 -20.52 -23.86 -13.80
N ALA A 10 -20.16 -24.91 -13.02
CA ALA A 10 -19.54 -24.73 -11.72
C ALA A 10 -18.17 -24.03 -11.84
N VAL A 11 -17.32 -24.45 -12.76
CA VAL A 11 -16.01 -23.82 -13.04
C VAL A 11 -16.20 -22.36 -13.47
N SER A 12 -17.14 -22.08 -14.38
CA SER A 12 -17.41 -20.71 -14.83
C SER A 12 -17.97 -19.84 -13.71
N ALA A 13 -18.88 -20.35 -12.89
CA ALA A 13 -19.47 -19.63 -11.77
C ALA A 13 -18.39 -19.26 -10.71
N LEU A 14 -17.54 -20.22 -10.33
CA LEU A 14 -16.45 -19.97 -9.39
C LEU A 14 -15.43 -18.97 -9.96
N ARG A 15 -15.10 -19.08 -11.25
CA ARG A 15 -14.21 -18.15 -11.93
C ARG A 15 -14.76 -16.72 -11.89
N THR A 16 -16.01 -16.54 -12.31
CA THR A 16 -16.68 -15.23 -12.31
C THR A 16 -16.77 -14.66 -10.90
N LEU A 17 -17.11 -15.48 -9.91
CA LEU A 17 -17.13 -15.09 -8.49
C LEU A 17 -15.77 -14.57 -8.04
N TRP A 18 -14.67 -15.29 -8.32
CA TRP A 18 -13.33 -14.88 -7.94
C TRP A 18 -12.88 -13.61 -8.66
N ILE A 19 -13.22 -13.42 -9.92
CA ILE A 19 -12.93 -12.18 -10.65
C ILE A 19 -13.61 -10.99 -9.96
N ILE A 20 -14.90 -11.10 -9.63
CA ILE A 20 -15.65 -10.05 -8.95
C ILE A 20 -15.04 -9.75 -7.57
N ILE A 21 -14.72 -10.81 -6.81
CA ILE A 21 -14.12 -10.69 -5.48
C ILE A 21 -12.77 -9.96 -5.53
N ILE A 22 -11.88 -10.36 -6.45
CA ILE A 22 -10.57 -9.71 -6.58
C ILE A 22 -10.73 -8.25 -7.01
N LEU A 23 -11.54 -7.95 -8.02
CA LEU A 23 -11.76 -6.57 -8.44
C LEU A 23 -12.33 -5.71 -7.30
N TRP A 24 -13.25 -6.26 -6.52
CA TRP A 24 -13.85 -5.53 -5.41
C TRP A 24 -12.85 -5.32 -4.27
N PHE A 25 -12.20 -6.38 -3.79
CA PHE A 25 -11.35 -6.29 -2.61
C PHE A 25 -9.96 -5.71 -2.88
N GLU A 26 -9.43 -5.85 -4.10
CA GLU A 26 -8.12 -5.26 -4.44
C GLU A 26 -8.22 -3.82 -4.97
N LEU A 27 -9.40 -3.37 -5.43
CA LEU A 27 -9.59 -2.00 -5.92
C LEU A 27 -10.81 -1.33 -5.27
N GLY A 28 -11.98 -1.92 -5.39
CA GLY A 28 -13.25 -1.30 -5.03
C GLY A 28 -13.30 -0.82 -3.59
N THR A 29 -12.81 -1.63 -2.64
CA THR A 29 -12.83 -1.30 -1.20
C THR A 29 -12.01 -0.07 -0.85
N PHE A 30 -10.87 0.17 -1.51
CA PHE A 30 -10.03 1.35 -1.26
C PHE A 30 -10.74 2.64 -1.69
N TYR A 31 -11.24 2.66 -2.93
CA TYR A 31 -11.98 3.83 -3.43
C TYR A 31 -13.29 4.05 -2.66
N TYR A 32 -14.00 2.97 -2.31
CA TYR A 32 -15.23 3.06 -1.53
C TYR A 32 -14.97 3.60 -0.11
N ALA A 33 -13.92 3.12 0.58
CA ALA A 33 -13.56 3.60 1.90
C ALA A 33 -13.28 5.11 1.89
N VAL A 34 -12.43 5.57 0.96
CA VAL A 34 -12.08 6.99 0.85
C VAL A 34 -13.25 7.85 0.33
N ALA A 35 -14.09 7.32 -0.57
CA ALA A 35 -15.28 8.04 -1.05
C ALA A 35 -16.26 8.38 0.07
N ARG A 36 -16.38 7.50 1.08
CA ARG A 36 -17.22 7.72 2.27
C ARG A 36 -16.65 8.74 3.26
N CYS A 37 -15.37 9.05 3.18
CA CYS A 37 -14.77 10.11 3.96
C CYS A 37 -15.08 11.46 3.29
N SER A 38 -15.69 12.38 4.01
CA SER A 38 -15.90 13.78 3.59
C SER A 38 -14.93 14.68 4.32
N TRP A 39 -14.47 15.74 3.68
CA TRP A 39 -13.80 16.83 4.38
C TRP A 39 -14.74 17.39 5.46
N PRO A 40 -14.23 17.78 6.64
CA PRO A 40 -15.05 18.30 7.73
C PRO A 40 -15.43 19.79 7.53
N ASP A 41 -15.73 20.20 6.30
CA ASP A 41 -16.04 21.59 5.94
C ASP A 41 -17.30 22.11 6.62
N VAL A 42 -18.28 21.22 6.89
CA VAL A 42 -19.52 21.59 7.57
C VAL A 42 -19.26 22.02 9.01
N ASP A 43 -18.20 21.48 9.63
CA ASP A 43 -17.86 21.75 11.02
C ASP A 43 -17.17 23.11 11.20
N VAL A 44 -16.62 23.70 10.13
CA VAL A 44 -16.04 25.06 10.12
C VAL A 44 -17.01 26.14 9.61
N ALA A 45 -18.19 25.76 9.14
CA ALA A 45 -19.29 26.64 8.74
C ALA A 45 -18.89 27.80 7.77
N ALA A 46 -17.93 27.54 6.87
CA ALA A 46 -17.36 28.55 5.98
C ALA A 46 -17.73 28.32 4.50
N PRO A 47 -17.62 29.35 3.64
CA PRO A 47 -17.71 29.17 2.19
C PRO A 47 -16.68 28.18 1.68
N ARG A 48 -17.07 27.31 0.75
CA ARG A 48 -16.19 26.26 0.20
C ARG A 48 -14.94 26.83 -0.48
N ASP A 49 -15.04 28.00 -1.06
CA ASP A 49 -13.94 28.60 -1.84
C ASP A 49 -12.80 29.14 -0.95
N SER A 50 -13.05 29.40 0.34
CA SER A 50 -12.04 29.85 1.30
C SER A 50 -11.43 28.71 2.12
N THR A 51 -12.01 27.50 2.07
CA THR A 51 -11.56 26.35 2.85
C THR A 51 -10.33 25.70 2.19
N LYS A 52 -9.28 25.48 2.98
CA LYS A 52 -8.07 24.73 2.58
C LYS A 52 -8.05 23.35 3.21
N HIS A 53 -7.66 22.37 2.43
CA HIS A 53 -7.69 20.98 2.78
C HIS A 53 -6.27 20.43 2.97
N VAL A 54 -5.97 19.94 4.16
CA VAL A 54 -4.68 19.30 4.47
C VAL A 54 -4.88 17.81 4.73
N LEU A 55 -4.19 16.97 3.98
CA LEU A 55 -4.14 15.53 4.19
C LEU A 55 -2.98 15.18 5.11
N ILE A 56 -3.25 14.46 6.20
CA ILE A 56 -2.23 14.09 7.18
C ILE A 56 -2.07 12.57 7.17
N VAL A 57 -0.83 12.10 7.05
CA VAL A 57 -0.42 10.70 6.96
C VAL A 57 0.62 10.41 8.02
N ALA A 58 0.40 9.38 8.83
CA ALA A 58 1.34 8.93 9.86
C ALA A 58 1.91 7.55 9.50
N ASP A 59 3.16 7.32 9.88
CA ASP A 59 3.81 6.01 9.92
C ASP A 59 3.55 5.15 8.66
N PRO A 60 3.86 5.65 7.45
CA PRO A 60 3.76 4.84 6.24
C PRO A 60 4.74 3.67 6.24
N GLN A 61 5.88 3.81 6.91
CA GLN A 61 6.91 2.79 7.18
C GLN A 61 7.06 1.79 6.04
N ILE A 62 7.61 2.25 4.90
CA ILE A 62 7.92 1.34 3.81
C ILE A 62 8.95 0.31 4.27
N LEU A 63 8.61 -0.97 4.16
CA LEU A 63 9.43 -2.06 4.68
C LEU A 63 10.76 -2.20 3.93
N ASP A 64 11.82 -2.55 4.64
CA ASP A 64 13.14 -2.82 4.08
C ASP A 64 13.55 -4.31 4.22
N LEU A 65 14.79 -4.61 3.91
CA LEU A 65 15.33 -5.96 4.06
C LEU A 65 15.54 -6.35 5.54
N ARG A 66 15.59 -5.36 6.44
CA ARG A 66 15.87 -5.49 7.88
C ARG A 66 14.60 -5.45 8.74
N SER A 67 13.46 -5.06 8.15
CA SER A 67 12.18 -4.87 8.87
C SER A 67 11.73 -6.11 9.64
N TYR A 68 12.08 -7.30 9.15
CA TYR A 68 11.71 -8.56 9.81
C TYR A 68 12.92 -9.49 9.91
N PRO A 69 13.78 -9.32 10.93
CA PRO A 69 14.94 -10.16 11.14
C PRO A 69 14.53 -11.66 11.25
N GLY A 70 15.27 -12.53 10.58
CA GLY A 70 15.03 -13.98 10.62
C GLY A 70 13.98 -14.52 9.63
N ARG A 71 13.30 -13.66 8.85
CA ARG A 71 12.45 -14.14 7.74
C ARG A 71 13.30 -14.59 6.56
N SER A 72 12.80 -15.61 5.82
CA SER A 72 13.42 -15.99 4.56
C SER A 72 13.31 -14.86 3.51
N ALA A 73 14.27 -14.79 2.58
CA ALA A 73 14.29 -13.77 1.53
C ALA A 73 12.97 -13.70 0.72
N LEU A 74 12.35 -14.85 0.44
CA LEU A 74 11.06 -14.90 -0.25
C LEU A 74 9.95 -14.27 0.58
N LEU A 75 9.85 -14.57 1.88
CA LEU A 75 8.82 -13.99 2.75
C LEU A 75 9.04 -12.48 2.95
N THR A 76 10.29 -12.04 3.04
CA THR A 76 10.62 -10.60 3.12
C THR A 76 10.22 -9.89 1.82
N PHE A 77 10.57 -10.45 0.67
CA PHE A 77 10.15 -9.93 -0.64
C PHE A 77 8.62 -9.82 -0.75
N LEU A 78 7.89 -10.87 -0.40
CA LEU A 78 6.42 -10.87 -0.44
C LEU A 78 5.83 -9.85 0.55
N SER A 79 6.38 -9.75 1.77
CA SER A 79 5.92 -8.75 2.75
C SER A 79 6.06 -7.33 2.19
N ARG A 80 7.22 -7.01 1.62
CA ARG A 80 7.47 -5.70 0.98
C ARG A 80 6.50 -5.46 -0.17
N LEU A 81 6.39 -6.42 -1.09
CA LEU A 81 5.50 -6.31 -2.26
C LEU A 81 4.05 -6.04 -1.85
N PHE A 82 3.50 -6.83 -0.93
CA PHE A 82 2.10 -6.66 -0.51
C PHE A 82 1.87 -5.36 0.27
N THR A 83 2.85 -4.95 1.08
CA THR A 83 2.77 -3.66 1.79
C THR A 83 2.82 -2.51 0.81
N ASP A 84 3.75 -2.50 -0.15
CA ASP A 84 3.86 -1.46 -1.18
C ASP A 84 2.59 -1.35 -2.03
N LEU A 85 2.05 -2.48 -2.48
CA LEU A 85 0.79 -2.51 -3.22
C LEU A 85 -0.38 -1.95 -2.40
N ASN A 86 -0.44 -2.25 -1.09
CA ASN A 86 -1.45 -1.71 -0.19
C ASN A 86 -1.30 -0.19 -0.05
N LEU A 87 -0.08 0.29 0.24
CA LEU A 87 0.22 1.72 0.36
C LEU A 87 -0.14 2.49 -0.91
N ARG A 88 0.23 1.99 -2.08
CA ARG A 88 -0.08 2.63 -3.38
C ARG A 88 -1.57 2.68 -3.68
N LYS A 89 -2.29 1.58 -3.44
CA LYS A 89 -3.75 1.55 -3.62
C LYS A 89 -4.44 2.56 -2.70
N SER A 90 -4.02 2.58 -1.43
CA SER A 90 -4.50 3.53 -0.42
C SER A 90 -4.20 4.96 -0.83
N TRP A 91 -2.98 5.23 -1.29
CA TRP A 91 -2.54 6.57 -1.70
C TRP A 91 -3.26 7.08 -2.94
N LYS A 92 -3.36 6.26 -4.00
CA LYS A 92 -4.13 6.63 -5.20
C LYS A 92 -5.61 6.88 -4.90
N ALA A 93 -6.20 6.18 -3.92
CA ALA A 93 -7.54 6.48 -3.47
C ALA A 93 -7.59 7.80 -2.67
N ALA A 94 -6.67 8.01 -1.72
CA ALA A 94 -6.61 9.20 -0.86
C ALA A 94 -6.41 10.50 -1.67
N THR A 95 -5.52 10.50 -2.67
CA THR A 95 -5.25 11.68 -3.52
C THR A 95 -6.44 12.11 -4.39
N LYS A 96 -7.48 11.26 -4.55
CA LYS A 96 -8.76 11.68 -5.17
C LYS A 96 -9.53 12.71 -4.34
N LYS A 97 -9.16 12.91 -3.08
CA LYS A 97 -9.69 13.99 -2.24
C LYS A 97 -9.17 15.38 -2.64
N ASN A 98 -8.16 15.46 -3.52
CA ASN A 98 -7.54 16.69 -4.01
C ASN A 98 -7.16 17.65 -2.85
N PRO A 99 -6.25 17.25 -1.96
CA PRO A 99 -5.77 18.11 -0.89
C PRO A 99 -5.00 19.30 -1.45
N ASP A 100 -5.07 20.46 -0.75
CA ASP A 100 -4.24 21.63 -1.02
C ASP A 100 -2.81 21.46 -0.49
N ALA A 101 -2.62 20.62 0.55
CA ALA A 101 -1.30 20.27 1.09
C ALA A 101 -1.34 18.86 1.73
N VAL A 102 -0.15 18.27 1.88
CA VAL A 102 0.02 16.99 2.59
C VAL A 102 1.10 17.14 3.66
N VAL A 103 0.87 16.53 4.83
CA VAL A 103 1.83 16.45 5.92
C VAL A 103 2.05 14.99 6.27
N PHE A 104 3.31 14.54 6.23
CA PHE A 104 3.73 13.25 6.75
C PHE A 104 4.27 13.39 8.16
N LEU A 105 3.74 12.60 9.09
CA LEU A 105 4.04 12.67 10.52
C LEU A 105 5.20 11.77 10.96
N GLY A 106 6.19 11.57 10.12
CA GLY A 106 7.36 10.75 10.42
C GLY A 106 7.22 9.29 10.05
N ASP A 107 8.31 8.58 10.25
CA ASP A 107 8.45 7.16 9.95
C ASP A 107 8.09 6.83 8.49
N MET A 108 8.70 7.58 7.55
CA MET A 108 8.55 7.33 6.12
C MET A 108 9.16 5.99 5.76
N MET A 109 10.31 5.66 6.35
CA MET A 109 11.07 4.43 6.13
C MET A 109 11.17 3.62 7.42
N ASP A 110 10.98 2.30 7.35
CA ASP A 110 11.11 1.43 8.53
C ASP A 110 12.57 1.35 9.04
N GLY A 111 13.55 1.42 8.17
CA GLY A 111 14.97 1.31 8.49
C GLY A 111 15.84 2.51 8.13
N GLY A 112 15.28 3.71 7.92
CA GLY A 112 16.04 4.92 7.54
C GLY A 112 17.19 5.27 8.49
N ARG A 113 17.02 4.98 9.78
CA ARG A 113 18.02 5.19 10.84
C ARG A 113 19.19 4.19 10.84
N THR A 114 19.13 3.10 10.08
CA THR A 114 20.12 2.02 10.13
C THR A 114 21.32 2.28 9.23
N GLU A 115 22.46 1.65 9.57
CA GLU A 115 23.60 1.64 8.67
C GLU A 115 23.26 0.98 7.34
N MET A 116 23.49 1.72 6.26
CA MET A 116 23.32 1.25 4.89
C MET A 116 24.18 2.09 3.93
N ALA A 117 24.43 1.56 2.73
CA ALA A 117 25.09 2.32 1.69
C ALA A 117 24.18 3.47 1.20
N GLU A 118 24.80 4.57 0.73
CA GLU A 118 24.06 5.71 0.19
C GLU A 118 23.14 5.30 -0.96
N SER A 119 23.63 4.45 -1.87
CA SER A 119 22.82 3.92 -2.98
C SER A 119 21.62 3.10 -2.51
N GLU A 120 21.71 2.42 -1.37
CA GLU A 120 20.59 1.70 -0.77
C GLU A 120 19.54 2.68 -0.22
N TYR A 121 19.99 3.76 0.42
CA TYR A 121 19.08 4.80 0.91
C TYR A 121 18.38 5.52 -0.24
N GLU A 122 19.09 5.84 -1.31
CA GLU A 122 18.53 6.42 -2.54
C GLU A 122 17.44 5.52 -3.16
N ASP A 123 17.69 4.21 -3.26
CA ASP A 123 16.70 3.25 -3.75
C ASP A 123 15.44 3.24 -2.87
N TYR A 124 15.60 3.39 -1.54
CA TYR A 124 14.49 3.51 -0.60
C TYR A 124 13.73 4.80 -0.77
N PHE A 125 14.43 5.92 -0.87
CA PHE A 125 13.82 7.22 -1.08
C PHE A 125 13.02 7.26 -2.40
N HIS A 126 13.62 6.79 -3.50
CA HIS A 126 12.94 6.69 -4.77
C HIS A 126 11.71 5.80 -4.72
N ARG A 127 11.78 4.69 -4.00
CA ARG A 127 10.63 3.80 -3.78
C ARG A 127 9.53 4.49 -2.97
N PHE A 128 9.89 5.24 -1.92
CA PHE A 128 8.93 6.04 -1.15
C PHE A 128 8.24 7.06 -2.05
N MET A 129 9.00 7.86 -2.78
CA MET A 129 8.46 8.87 -3.69
C MET A 129 7.58 8.29 -4.80
N HIS A 130 7.91 7.07 -5.26
CA HIS A 130 7.09 6.38 -6.25
C HIS A 130 5.78 5.82 -5.64
N ILE A 131 5.78 5.38 -4.38
CA ILE A 131 4.55 4.96 -3.68
C ILE A 131 3.65 6.17 -3.41
N PHE A 132 4.23 7.28 -2.96
CA PHE A 132 3.54 8.50 -2.56
C PHE A 132 3.64 9.61 -3.61
N ASP A 133 3.49 9.23 -4.88
CA ASP A 133 3.51 10.17 -6.00
C ASP A 133 2.41 11.23 -5.85
N MET A 134 2.81 12.50 -5.91
CA MET A 134 1.96 13.68 -5.74
C MET A 134 1.84 14.47 -7.03
N LYS A 135 0.72 15.19 -7.16
CA LYS A 135 0.58 16.18 -8.21
C LYS A 135 1.63 17.27 -8.01
N ALA A 136 2.28 17.70 -9.09
CA ALA A 136 3.38 18.66 -9.08
C ALA A 136 3.10 19.97 -8.30
N ASN A 137 1.85 20.37 -8.17
CA ASN A 137 1.47 21.62 -7.51
C ASN A 137 0.95 21.47 -6.07
N THR A 138 0.97 20.26 -5.49
CA THR A 138 0.55 20.06 -4.10
C THR A 138 1.78 20.04 -3.20
N PRO A 139 1.97 21.04 -2.31
CA PRO A 139 3.08 21.04 -1.38
C PRO A 139 3.00 19.85 -0.41
N VAL A 140 4.15 19.25 -0.15
CA VAL A 140 4.31 18.13 0.77
C VAL A 140 5.31 18.52 1.85
N TYR A 141 4.94 18.26 3.10
CA TYR A 141 5.75 18.55 4.27
C TYR A 141 6.01 17.28 5.05
N PHE A 142 7.21 17.18 5.62
CA PHE A 142 7.66 16.01 6.36
C PHE A 142 8.14 16.43 7.74
N ILE A 143 7.88 15.63 8.77
CA ILE A 143 8.60 15.66 10.04
C ILE A 143 9.35 14.35 10.22
N PRO A 144 10.50 14.32 10.92
CA PRO A 144 11.21 13.09 11.14
C PRO A 144 10.54 12.22 12.20
N GLY A 145 10.53 10.91 11.95
CA GLY A 145 10.22 9.89 12.93
C GLY A 145 11.49 9.24 13.48
N ASN A 146 11.33 8.42 14.53
CA ASN A 146 12.44 7.71 15.14
C ASN A 146 13.00 6.59 14.23
N HIS A 147 12.23 6.09 13.28
CA HIS A 147 12.70 5.17 12.25
C HIS A 147 13.47 5.88 11.11
N ASP A 148 13.25 7.18 10.91
CA ASP A 148 13.95 7.96 9.90
C ASP A 148 15.33 8.43 10.36
N THR A 149 15.41 9.01 11.57
CA THR A 149 16.62 9.70 12.08
C THR A 149 17.26 9.02 13.28
N GLY A 150 16.60 8.02 13.88
CA GLY A 150 17.01 7.36 15.12
C GLY A 150 16.54 8.10 16.38
N LEU A 151 16.62 7.42 17.51
CA LEU A 151 16.38 7.93 18.86
C LEU A 151 17.26 7.18 19.83
N GLY A 152 18.13 7.91 20.53
CA GLY A 152 19.15 7.33 21.39
C GLY A 152 20.34 6.74 20.59
N SER A 153 21.11 5.88 21.23
CA SER A 153 22.30 5.26 20.63
C SER A 153 22.13 3.75 20.47
N SER A 154 22.46 3.25 19.29
CA SER A 154 22.58 1.82 19.00
C SER A 154 23.72 1.59 18.02
N ALA A 155 24.41 0.47 18.13
CA ALA A 155 25.45 0.08 17.18
C ALA A 155 24.93 -0.14 15.75
N THR A 156 23.60 -0.24 15.58
CA THR A 156 22.95 -0.41 14.28
C THR A 156 22.47 0.91 13.67
N PHE A 157 22.55 2.04 14.40
CA PHE A 157 22.09 3.34 13.92
C PHE A 157 23.22 4.07 13.21
N SER A 158 22.91 4.65 12.07
CA SER A 158 23.84 5.41 11.27
C SER A 158 24.04 6.82 11.86
N HIS A 159 25.30 7.24 11.89
CA HIS A 159 25.63 8.64 12.22
C HIS A 159 25.11 9.61 11.15
N ASP A 160 24.91 9.14 9.91
CA ASP A 160 24.48 9.95 8.77
C ASP A 160 22.97 10.00 8.62
N ALA A 161 22.19 9.28 9.47
CA ALA A 161 20.73 9.19 9.33
C ALA A 161 20.04 10.57 9.26
N ARG A 162 20.46 11.53 10.11
CA ARG A 162 19.92 12.91 10.07
C ARG A 162 20.32 13.67 8.81
N ALA A 163 21.56 13.54 8.37
CA ALA A 163 22.05 14.21 7.16
C ALA A 163 21.29 13.68 5.94
N ARG A 164 21.09 12.37 5.85
CA ARG A 164 20.28 11.72 4.81
C ARG A 164 18.84 12.21 4.84
N TYR A 165 18.22 12.27 6.02
CA TYR A 165 16.87 12.82 6.14
C TYR A 165 16.79 14.25 5.62
N ILE A 166 17.70 15.13 6.05
CA ILE A 166 17.70 16.54 5.64
C ILE A 166 17.86 16.69 4.12
N SER A 167 18.76 15.91 3.51
CA SER A 167 19.02 15.98 2.07
C SER A 167 17.83 15.51 1.20
N HIS A 168 16.96 14.64 1.75
CA HIS A 168 15.87 14.03 0.99
C HIS A 168 14.47 14.54 1.34
N PHE A 169 14.21 14.77 2.64
CA PHE A 169 12.89 15.16 3.15
C PHE A 169 12.84 16.64 3.62
N GLY A 170 13.98 17.29 3.79
CA GLY A 170 14.08 18.70 4.16
C GLY A 170 14.36 18.96 5.64
N LEU A 171 13.99 20.15 6.10
CA LEU A 171 14.36 20.63 7.44
C LEU A 171 13.70 19.78 8.54
N LEU A 172 14.45 19.54 9.63
CA LEU A 172 13.97 18.81 10.81
C LEU A 172 12.89 19.60 11.58
N ASN A 173 13.08 20.92 11.71
CA ASN A 173 12.10 21.82 12.32
C ASN A 173 11.74 22.92 11.33
N SER A 174 10.46 23.21 11.17
CA SER A 174 10.01 24.28 10.27
C SER A 174 8.62 24.77 10.64
N GLN A 175 8.22 25.90 10.05
CA GLN A 175 6.85 26.41 10.13
C GLN A 175 6.42 26.99 8.79
N PHE A 176 5.12 26.91 8.50
CA PHE A 176 4.52 27.50 7.33
C PHE A 176 3.07 27.94 7.63
N SER A 177 2.46 28.71 6.74
CA SER A 177 1.10 29.20 6.94
C SER A 177 0.15 28.67 5.87
N ILE A 178 -1.02 28.20 6.29
CA ILE A 178 -2.15 27.85 5.41
C ILE A 178 -3.43 28.46 6.01
N ALA A 179 -4.22 29.17 5.21
CA ALA A 179 -5.48 29.79 5.61
C ALA A 179 -5.35 30.57 6.93
N ASN A 180 -4.30 31.37 7.08
CA ASN A 180 -3.98 32.13 8.29
C ASN A 180 -3.88 31.29 9.58
N HIS A 181 -3.42 30.04 9.46
CA HIS A 181 -2.97 29.19 10.57
C HIS A 181 -1.47 28.99 10.45
N THR A 182 -0.76 29.01 11.56
CA THR A 182 0.65 28.62 11.62
C THR A 182 0.75 27.12 11.89
N LEU A 183 1.30 26.39 10.95
CA LEU A 183 1.55 24.97 11.06
C LEU A 183 3.02 24.79 11.46
N VAL A 184 3.28 24.20 12.62
CA VAL A 184 4.59 24.01 13.22
C VAL A 184 4.99 22.54 13.08
N LEU A 185 6.11 22.27 12.43
CA LEU A 185 6.69 20.93 12.25
C LEU A 185 7.86 20.77 13.21
N LEU A 186 7.82 19.76 14.09
CA LEU A 186 8.76 19.57 15.18
C LEU A 186 9.54 18.25 15.06
N ASP A 187 10.85 18.30 15.19
CA ASP A 187 11.74 17.16 15.34
C ASP A 187 11.64 16.57 16.75
N ALA A 188 10.69 15.66 16.94
CA ALA A 188 10.46 15.01 18.22
C ALA A 188 11.58 14.02 18.62
N PRO A 189 12.19 13.21 17.73
CA PRO A 189 13.33 12.37 18.07
C PRO A 189 14.50 13.15 18.67
N THR A 190 14.95 14.23 18.03
CA THR A 190 16.03 15.06 18.55
C THR A 190 15.64 15.77 19.85
N LEU A 191 14.35 16.19 19.97
CA LEU A 191 13.84 16.79 21.21
C LEU A 191 13.98 15.84 22.40
N VAL A 192 13.63 14.58 22.23
CA VAL A 192 13.77 13.56 23.28
C VAL A 192 15.25 13.39 23.68
N GLU A 193 16.16 13.30 22.72
CA GLU A 193 17.59 13.19 23.03
C GLU A 193 18.14 14.43 23.73
N GLU A 194 17.72 15.61 23.31
CA GLU A 194 18.15 16.86 23.93
C GLU A 194 17.57 16.98 25.35
N ASP A 195 16.32 16.55 25.57
CA ASP A 195 15.67 16.52 26.86
C ASP A 195 16.36 15.55 27.86
N TYR A 196 16.78 14.36 27.39
CA TYR A 196 17.57 13.46 28.23
C TYR A 196 18.88 14.09 28.68
N ARG A 197 19.58 14.79 27.80
CA ARG A 197 20.85 15.52 28.17
C ARG A 197 20.58 16.65 29.13
N ARG A 198 19.53 17.44 28.93
CA ARG A 198 19.09 18.52 29.81
C ARG A 198 18.74 17.98 31.21
N ASN A 199 17.85 16.98 31.24
CA ASN A 199 17.35 16.39 32.49
C ASN A 199 18.50 15.69 33.27
N GLY A 200 19.39 15.01 32.59
CA GLY A 200 20.58 14.36 33.18
C GLY A 200 21.55 15.35 33.85
N ARG A 201 21.49 16.63 33.48
CA ARG A 201 22.23 17.73 34.13
C ARG A 201 21.42 18.48 35.18
N GLY A 202 20.17 18.07 35.44
CA GLY A 202 19.27 18.72 36.37
C GLY A 202 18.87 20.16 36.00
N GLN A 203 18.98 20.53 34.71
CA GLN A 203 18.71 21.90 34.25
C GLN A 203 17.24 22.06 33.86
N SER A 204 16.69 23.25 34.14
CA SER A 204 15.37 23.66 33.60
C SER A 204 15.45 23.91 32.09
N PHE A 205 14.33 24.06 31.41
CA PHE A 205 14.33 24.48 29.99
C PHE A 205 14.88 25.89 29.82
N ASP A 206 14.67 26.78 30.81
CA ASP A 206 15.16 28.18 30.76
C ASP A 206 16.70 28.23 30.87
N ASP A 207 17.26 27.44 31.77
CA ASP A 207 18.72 27.41 32.02
C ASP A 207 19.48 26.57 30.96
N TRP A 208 18.73 25.78 30.19
CA TRP A 208 19.35 24.91 29.20
C TRP A 208 19.86 25.71 27.99
N LYS A 209 21.18 25.59 27.73
CA LYS A 209 21.78 26.08 26.50
C LYS A 209 21.42 25.12 25.38
N ALA A 210 20.35 25.44 24.63
CA ALA A 210 19.85 24.62 23.55
C ALA A 210 20.88 24.46 22.43
N ALA A 211 20.82 23.30 21.78
CA ALA A 211 21.63 23.03 20.60
C ALA A 211 21.27 24.00 19.46
N PRO A 212 22.25 24.51 18.69
CA PRO A 212 21.95 25.30 17.49
C PRO A 212 21.07 24.51 16.53
N ASP A 213 20.04 25.19 15.99
CA ASP A 213 19.05 24.60 15.09
C ASP A 213 18.26 23.39 15.65
N GLY A 214 18.43 23.14 16.96
CA GLY A 214 17.73 22.08 17.70
C GLY A 214 16.29 22.44 18.02
N PRO A 215 15.46 21.43 18.35
CA PRO A 215 14.03 21.62 18.61
C PRO A 215 13.74 22.49 19.85
N ILE A 216 14.59 22.46 20.90
CA ILE A 216 14.43 23.34 22.06
C ILE A 216 14.71 24.79 21.67
N GLN A 217 15.76 25.05 20.88
CA GLN A 217 16.04 26.41 20.39
C GLN A 217 14.92 26.91 19.50
N PHE A 218 14.44 26.06 18.60
CA PHE A 218 13.29 26.38 17.70
C PHE A 218 12.06 26.77 18.51
N ALA A 219 11.69 25.97 19.54
CA ALA A 219 10.55 26.28 20.41
C ALA A 219 10.75 27.61 21.19
N LYS A 220 11.94 27.88 21.75
CA LYS A 220 12.26 29.14 22.43
C LYS A 220 12.18 30.33 21.47
N SER A 221 12.72 30.20 20.26
CA SER A 221 12.68 31.25 19.24
C SER A 221 11.27 31.53 18.79
N PHE A 222 10.43 30.49 18.65
CA PHE A 222 9.00 30.63 18.35
C PHE A 222 8.30 31.38 19.48
N ALA A 223 8.49 30.99 20.75
CA ALA A 223 7.86 31.61 21.90
C ALA A 223 8.20 33.10 22.06
N ALA A 224 9.42 33.51 21.66
CA ALA A 224 9.86 34.91 21.68
C ALA A 224 9.21 35.76 20.58
N GLY A 225 8.64 35.15 19.56
CA GLY A 225 7.93 35.83 18.47
C GLY A 225 6.50 36.24 18.86
N GLN A 226 5.92 37.16 18.06
CA GLN A 226 4.50 37.50 18.15
C GLN A 226 3.71 36.67 17.16
N HIS A 227 2.88 35.74 17.64
CA HIS A 227 2.05 34.89 16.82
C HIS A 227 0.56 35.21 17.02
N MET A 228 -0.04 35.86 16.03
CA MET A 228 -1.49 36.23 16.04
C MET A 228 -2.38 35.13 15.48
N GLN A 229 -1.79 34.19 14.75
CA GLN A 229 -2.53 33.11 14.07
C GLN A 229 -2.69 31.90 15.00
N PRO A 230 -3.81 31.14 14.90
CA PRO A 230 -3.90 29.85 15.57
C PRO A 230 -2.77 28.92 15.16
N VAL A 231 -2.21 28.21 16.13
CA VAL A 231 -1.09 27.29 15.92
C VAL A 231 -1.58 25.84 15.89
N ILE A 232 -1.14 25.11 14.88
CA ILE A 232 -1.32 23.66 14.76
C ILE A 232 0.06 23.01 14.83
N LEU A 233 0.29 22.18 15.84
CA LEU A 233 1.57 21.52 16.08
C LEU A 233 1.56 20.10 15.51
N PHE A 234 2.59 19.76 14.78
CA PHE A 234 2.87 18.42 14.27
C PHE A 234 4.11 17.87 14.95
N SER A 235 3.95 16.74 15.65
CA SER A 235 5.01 16.06 16.37
C SER A 235 4.91 14.56 16.06
N HIS A 236 6.03 13.89 15.77
CA HIS A 236 5.94 12.44 15.55
C HIS A 236 5.53 11.71 16.84
N ILE A 237 6.23 12.00 17.94
CA ILE A 237 5.98 11.37 19.24
C ILE A 237 4.85 12.09 19.97
N PRO A 238 3.82 11.35 20.46
CA PRO A 238 2.71 11.95 21.20
C PRO A 238 3.14 12.67 22.48
N MET A 239 2.38 13.69 22.85
CA MET A 239 2.55 14.40 24.14
C MET A 239 2.29 13.48 25.33
N SER A 240 2.89 13.81 26.47
CA SER A 240 2.66 13.13 27.75
C SER A 240 1.19 13.21 28.17
N ARG A 241 0.66 12.09 28.64
CA ARG A 241 -0.70 11.99 29.19
C ARG A 241 -0.72 11.07 30.42
N PRO A 242 -1.72 11.16 31.31
CA PRO A 242 -1.89 10.21 32.40
C PRO A 242 -2.06 8.79 31.91
N ASP A 243 -1.55 7.83 32.66
CA ASP A 243 -1.71 6.42 32.34
C ASP A 243 -3.20 6.03 32.36
N GLY A 244 -3.64 5.24 31.37
CA GLY A 244 -5.03 4.83 31.26
C GLY A 244 -5.97 5.88 30.62
N SER A 245 -5.44 7.01 30.13
CA SER A 245 -6.25 8.01 29.44
C SER A 245 -7.02 7.42 28.26
N SER A 246 -8.31 7.74 28.15
CA SER A 246 -9.15 7.31 27.04
C SER A 246 -8.68 7.90 25.71
N CYS A 247 -8.67 7.11 24.68
CA CYS A 247 -8.33 7.51 23.32
C CYS A 247 -9.53 7.60 22.36
N GLY A 248 -10.74 7.48 22.90
CA GLY A 248 -11.97 7.50 22.09
C GLY A 248 -12.27 6.16 21.38
N PRO A 249 -13.41 6.08 20.68
CA PRO A 249 -13.96 4.81 20.17
C PRO A 249 -13.26 4.24 18.93
N LEU A 250 -12.41 5.02 18.27
CA LEU A 250 -11.72 4.59 17.05
C LEU A 250 -10.41 3.86 17.29
N ARG A 251 -9.94 3.86 18.56
CA ARG A 251 -8.77 3.09 18.94
C ARG A 251 -9.12 1.60 18.99
N GLU A 252 -8.24 0.79 18.45
CA GLU A 252 -8.47 -0.66 18.35
C GLU A 252 -8.04 -1.40 19.62
N ARG A 253 -6.99 -0.92 20.31
CA ARG A 253 -6.42 -1.61 21.48
C ARG A 253 -5.94 -0.66 22.56
N GLY A 254 -6.46 -0.82 23.75
CA GLY A 254 -5.94 -0.21 24.98
C GLY A 254 -5.80 1.31 24.92
N THR A 255 -4.76 1.81 25.58
CA THR A 255 -4.39 3.23 25.66
C THR A 255 -2.90 3.39 25.29
N ILE A 256 -2.47 4.61 25.00
CA ILE A 256 -1.03 4.89 24.84
C ILE A 256 -0.38 4.73 26.22
N ARG A 257 0.56 3.80 26.33
CA ARG A 257 1.31 3.52 27.55
C ARG A 257 2.67 4.19 27.47
N ARG A 258 3.14 4.69 28.61
CA ARG A 258 4.52 5.12 28.68
C ARG A 258 5.44 3.94 28.44
N GLY A 259 6.43 4.13 27.61
CA GLY A 259 7.41 3.12 27.28
C GLY A 259 8.62 3.78 26.65
N VAL A 260 9.79 3.28 27.02
CA VAL A 260 11.10 3.73 26.52
C VAL A 260 11.95 2.51 26.24
N GLY A 261 12.65 2.52 25.13
CA GLY A 261 13.58 1.47 24.75
C GLY A 261 14.58 1.96 23.71
N ILE A 262 15.40 1.04 23.22
CA ILE A 262 16.38 1.36 22.18
C ILE A 262 15.62 1.76 20.91
N GLY A 263 15.79 3.01 20.51
CA GLY A 263 15.21 3.54 19.29
C GLY A 263 13.74 3.94 19.37
N TYR A 264 13.12 3.96 20.55
CA TYR A 264 11.72 4.40 20.67
C TYR A 264 11.40 5.03 22.02
N GLN A 265 10.40 5.90 22.04
CA GLN A 265 9.75 6.44 23.22
C GLN A 265 8.30 6.79 22.88
N ASN A 266 7.34 6.11 23.50
CA ASN A 266 5.91 6.16 23.14
C ASN A 266 5.22 7.51 23.43
N THR A 267 5.76 8.33 24.36
CA THR A 267 5.25 9.67 24.64
C THR A 267 6.41 10.58 25.07
N LEU A 268 6.31 11.86 24.78
CA LEU A 268 7.22 12.87 25.31
C LEU A 268 7.17 12.92 26.85
N GLY A 269 8.24 13.41 27.47
CA GLY A 269 8.29 13.66 28.90
C GLY A 269 7.21 14.69 29.34
N LYS A 270 6.75 14.61 30.61
CA LYS A 270 5.74 15.55 31.12
C LYS A 270 6.24 17.00 31.07
N GLN A 271 7.48 17.25 31.51
CA GLN A 271 8.08 18.59 31.49
C GLN A 271 8.23 19.11 30.06
N THR A 272 8.67 18.23 29.13
CA THR A 272 8.82 18.55 27.72
C THR A 272 7.47 18.90 27.07
N SER A 273 6.43 18.13 27.37
CA SER A 273 5.09 18.42 26.88
C SER A 273 4.57 19.77 27.41
N THR A 274 4.77 20.07 28.69
CA THR A 274 4.41 21.38 29.25
C THR A 274 5.19 22.50 28.56
N PHE A 275 6.52 22.36 28.41
CA PHE A 275 7.37 23.32 27.70
C PHE A 275 6.88 23.59 26.27
N LEU A 276 6.49 22.56 25.52
CA LEU A 276 5.96 22.73 24.15
C LEU A 276 4.59 23.43 24.13
N LEU A 277 3.70 23.06 25.06
CA LEU A 277 2.37 23.69 25.18
C LEU A 277 2.50 25.19 25.54
N ASP A 278 3.44 25.54 26.41
CA ASP A 278 3.70 26.93 26.79
C ASP A 278 4.38 27.71 25.65
N SER A 279 5.32 27.06 24.93
CA SER A 279 6.08 27.72 23.85
C SER A 279 5.24 27.96 22.59
N PHE A 280 4.52 26.94 22.12
CA PHE A 280 3.77 27.01 20.86
C PHE A 280 2.32 27.42 21.04
N ARG A 281 1.72 27.24 22.21
CA ARG A 281 0.31 27.55 22.52
C ARG A 281 -0.66 26.95 21.48
N PRO A 282 -0.51 25.67 21.13
CA PRO A 282 -1.24 25.09 20.03
C PRO A 282 -2.76 24.97 20.36
N THR A 283 -3.59 25.16 19.35
CA THR A 283 -5.03 24.87 19.44
C THR A 283 -5.32 23.40 19.10
N LEU A 284 -4.50 22.82 18.23
CA LEU A 284 -4.59 21.45 17.75
C LEU A 284 -3.20 20.86 17.59
N ILE A 285 -3.06 19.57 17.91
CA ILE A 285 -1.83 18.82 17.80
C ILE A 285 -2.10 17.54 17.01
N PHE A 286 -1.20 17.18 16.10
CA PHE A 286 -1.20 15.89 15.43
C PHE A 286 0.07 15.15 15.75
N SER A 287 -0.07 13.84 16.09
CA SER A 287 1.05 12.94 16.38
C SER A 287 0.94 11.61 15.64
N GLY A 288 2.04 10.87 15.55
CA GLY A 288 2.19 9.53 14.99
C GLY A 288 2.70 8.52 16.03
N ASP A 289 3.68 7.68 15.66
CA ASP A 289 4.49 6.75 16.47
C ASP A 289 3.70 5.60 17.13
N ASP A 290 2.55 5.86 17.73
CA ASP A 290 1.74 4.82 18.41
C ASP A 290 0.98 3.90 17.42
N HIS A 291 0.92 4.27 16.14
CA HIS A 291 0.25 3.57 15.04
C HIS A 291 -1.28 3.49 15.15
N ASP A 292 -1.89 3.66 16.33
CA ASP A 292 -3.35 3.59 16.50
C ASP A 292 -3.93 4.97 16.84
N TYR A 293 -5.24 5.10 16.63
CA TYR A 293 -5.94 6.37 16.85
C TYR A 293 -6.03 6.73 18.33
N CYS A 294 -5.76 8.00 18.66
CA CYS A 294 -6.05 8.53 19.99
C CYS A 294 -6.49 10.00 19.90
N ASP A 295 -7.63 10.31 20.48
CA ASP A 295 -8.14 11.67 20.63
C ASP A 295 -8.06 12.05 22.10
N TYR A 296 -7.17 12.98 22.44
CA TYR A 296 -6.91 13.38 23.82
C TYR A 296 -6.88 14.89 23.94
N ARG A 297 -7.43 15.44 25.04
CA ARG A 297 -7.42 16.86 25.36
C ARG A 297 -6.44 17.14 26.48
N HIS A 298 -5.38 17.90 26.17
CA HIS A 298 -4.44 18.41 27.14
C HIS A 298 -5.00 19.65 27.83
N GLU A 299 -4.76 19.73 29.15
CA GLU A 299 -5.07 20.91 29.95
C GLU A 299 -3.74 21.49 30.47
N PHE A 300 -3.54 22.78 30.28
CA PHE A 300 -2.38 23.50 30.74
C PHE A 300 -2.75 24.92 31.18
N ARG A 301 -1.90 25.51 32.00
CA ARG A 301 -2.12 26.88 32.50
C ARG A 301 -1.17 27.82 31.78
N LEU A 302 -1.71 28.85 31.20
CA LEU A 302 -0.98 29.94 30.56
C LEU A 302 -1.46 31.27 31.12
N ASP A 303 -0.54 32.10 31.65
CA ASP A 303 -0.82 33.37 32.25
C ASP A 303 -1.96 33.27 33.33
N GLY A 304 -1.95 32.20 34.11
CA GLY A 304 -2.94 31.90 35.15
C GLY A 304 -4.29 31.36 34.63
N GLN A 305 -4.53 31.37 33.32
CA GLN A 305 -5.74 30.87 32.69
C GLN A 305 -5.62 29.41 32.29
N LEU A 306 -6.71 28.65 32.49
CA LEU A 306 -6.76 27.25 32.00
C LEU A 306 -6.99 27.29 30.48
N ARG A 307 -6.11 26.59 29.75
CA ARG A 307 -6.16 26.42 28.29
C ARG A 307 -6.26 24.93 27.95
N HIS A 308 -6.74 24.68 26.77
CA HIS A 308 -6.87 23.30 26.25
C HIS A 308 -6.24 23.22 24.87
N ALA A 309 -5.56 22.13 24.61
CA ALA A 309 -5.11 21.71 23.28
C ALA A 309 -5.61 20.29 23.00
N ARG A 310 -6.25 20.08 21.86
CA ARG A 310 -6.67 18.74 21.46
C ARG A 310 -5.54 18.08 20.67
N GLU A 311 -5.19 16.87 21.02
CA GLU A 311 -4.20 16.07 20.31
C GLU A 311 -4.87 14.87 19.65
N ILE A 312 -4.59 14.67 18.36
CA ILE A 312 -4.95 13.50 17.58
C ILE A 312 -3.71 12.74 17.23
N THR A 313 -3.54 11.55 17.83
CA THR A 313 -2.59 10.57 17.33
C THR A 313 -3.24 9.89 16.12
N VAL A 314 -2.63 10.05 14.96
CA VAL A 314 -3.17 9.61 13.68
C VAL A 314 -2.87 8.13 13.47
N LYS A 315 -3.83 7.37 12.96
CA LYS A 315 -3.60 5.97 12.62
C LYS A 315 -2.53 5.83 11.55
N SER A 316 -1.66 4.84 11.73
CA SER A 316 -0.69 4.48 10.69
C SER A 316 -1.39 4.25 9.35
N PHE A 317 -0.77 4.74 8.29
CA PHE A 317 -1.22 4.54 6.91
C PHE A 317 -0.88 3.13 6.40
N SER A 318 0.05 2.45 7.06
CA SER A 318 0.54 1.12 6.68
C SER A 318 -0.24 -0.01 7.35
N MET A 319 -0.62 -1.02 6.58
CA MET A 319 -1.21 -2.26 7.12
C MET A 319 -0.21 -3.12 7.91
N ALA A 320 1.09 -2.82 7.81
CA ALA A 320 2.15 -3.59 8.48
C ALA A 320 2.35 -3.19 9.94
N MET A 321 1.75 -2.09 10.41
CA MET A 321 1.98 -1.47 11.71
C MET A 321 1.04 -1.96 12.83
N GLY A 322 0.53 -3.18 12.74
CA GLY A 322 -0.21 -3.84 13.81
C GLY A 322 -1.65 -3.38 14.00
N VAL A 323 -2.14 -2.42 13.22
CA VAL A 323 -3.54 -1.99 13.21
C VAL A 323 -4.33 -2.75 12.14
N ARG A 324 -5.58 -3.07 12.45
CA ARG A 324 -6.44 -3.77 11.50
C ARG A 324 -6.91 -2.85 10.36
N ARG A 325 -7.24 -1.62 10.70
CA ARG A 325 -7.72 -0.62 9.75
C ARG A 325 -6.77 0.57 9.74
N PRO A 326 -5.82 0.61 8.81
CA PRO A 326 -5.00 1.78 8.58
C PRO A 326 -5.85 3.04 8.36
N GLY A 327 -5.25 4.21 8.43
CA GLY A 327 -6.02 5.44 8.25
C GLY A 327 -5.17 6.63 7.84
N LEU A 328 -5.85 7.75 7.69
CA LEU A 328 -5.30 9.07 7.46
C LEU A 328 -6.21 10.10 8.14
N GLN A 329 -5.74 11.32 8.30
CA GLN A 329 -6.55 12.40 8.88
C GLN A 329 -6.83 13.47 7.82
N LEU A 330 -8.05 13.94 7.78
CA LEU A 330 -8.51 15.04 6.96
C LEU A 330 -8.62 16.29 7.83
N LEU A 331 -8.00 17.39 7.44
CA LEU A 331 -8.04 18.66 8.14
C LEU A 331 -8.54 19.76 7.20
N SER A 332 -9.63 20.43 7.57
CA SER A 332 -10.15 21.63 6.90
C SER A 332 -9.77 22.87 7.68
N LEU A 333 -9.21 23.86 7.00
CA LEU A 333 -8.76 25.14 7.55
C LEU A 333 -9.48 26.31 6.85
N VAL A 334 -9.92 27.28 7.62
CA VAL A 334 -10.56 28.51 7.13
C VAL A 334 -9.90 29.71 7.81
N PRO A 335 -9.66 30.83 7.12
CA PRO A 335 -9.13 32.01 7.77
C PRO A 335 -9.95 32.38 9.01
N PRO A 336 -9.33 32.56 10.20
CA PRO A 336 -10.08 32.81 11.47
C PRO A 336 -10.99 34.01 11.45
N ASN A 337 -10.70 35.02 10.62
CA ASN A 337 -11.51 36.23 10.45
C ASN A 337 -12.78 36.02 9.60
N GLU A 338 -12.92 34.89 8.93
CA GLU A 338 -14.06 34.55 8.06
C GLU A 338 -15.15 33.74 8.78
N VAL A 339 -14.89 33.29 10.01
CA VAL A 339 -15.80 32.44 10.78
C VAL A 339 -16.01 32.94 12.20
N SER A 340 -17.22 32.81 12.71
CA SER A 340 -17.55 33.13 14.10
C SER A 340 -17.30 31.97 15.09
N GLY A 341 -16.90 30.79 14.55
CA GLY A 341 -16.66 29.55 15.30
C GLY A 341 -15.25 29.04 15.18
N SER A 342 -15.09 27.71 15.15
CA SER A 342 -13.78 27.06 14.93
C SER A 342 -13.31 27.32 13.50
N SER A 343 -12.07 27.77 13.36
CA SER A 343 -11.42 27.96 12.06
C SER A 343 -10.74 26.70 11.52
N HIS A 344 -10.84 25.61 12.23
CA HIS A 344 -10.33 24.30 11.83
C HIS A 344 -11.26 23.17 12.27
N ALA A 345 -11.31 22.12 11.48
CA ALA A 345 -11.96 20.86 11.84
C ALA A 345 -11.18 19.69 11.24
N ASP A 346 -11.19 18.57 11.95
CA ASP A 346 -10.49 17.37 11.51
C ASP A 346 -11.39 16.14 11.56
N LYS A 347 -11.07 15.13 10.72
CA LYS A 347 -11.82 13.89 10.65
C LYS A 347 -10.93 12.73 10.23
N PRO A 348 -10.95 11.58 10.95
CA PRO A 348 -10.24 10.38 10.51
C PRO A 348 -10.93 9.75 9.31
N CYS A 349 -10.13 9.23 8.40
CA CYS A 349 -10.55 8.44 7.25
C CYS A 349 -9.91 7.07 7.32
N LEU A 350 -10.72 6.02 7.57
CA LEU A 350 -10.22 4.66 7.74
C LEU A 350 -10.14 3.93 6.41
N LEU A 351 -9.03 3.25 6.20
CA LEU A 351 -8.73 2.41 5.04
C LEU A 351 -9.20 0.96 5.25
N PRO A 352 -9.24 0.14 4.20
CA PRO A 352 -9.66 -1.26 4.32
C PRO A 352 -8.74 -2.10 5.22
N ASP A 353 -9.32 -3.05 5.95
CA ASP A 353 -8.60 -4.12 6.65
C ASP A 353 -8.13 -5.18 5.64
N GLN A 354 -7.03 -4.90 4.94
CA GLN A 354 -6.53 -5.77 3.88
C GLN A 354 -6.11 -7.14 4.41
N LEU A 355 -5.48 -7.20 5.59
CA LEU A 355 -5.09 -8.46 6.20
C LEU A 355 -6.31 -9.28 6.59
N GLY A 356 -7.34 -8.63 7.15
CA GLY A 356 -8.63 -9.25 7.44
C GLY A 356 -9.31 -9.77 6.18
N ILE A 357 -9.24 -9.07 5.04
CA ILE A 357 -9.76 -9.54 3.75
C ILE A 357 -9.04 -10.83 3.34
N TYR A 358 -7.71 -10.89 3.42
CA TYR A 358 -6.94 -12.09 3.07
C TYR A 358 -7.29 -13.28 3.96
N LEU A 359 -7.34 -13.09 5.27
CA LEU A 359 -7.52 -14.17 6.23
C LEU A 359 -8.99 -14.61 6.37
N ASN A 360 -9.93 -13.67 6.40
CA ASN A 360 -11.34 -13.96 6.72
C ASN A 360 -12.22 -14.09 5.48
N ILE A 361 -11.76 -13.68 4.29
CA ILE A 361 -12.52 -13.77 3.04
C ILE A 361 -11.82 -14.69 2.05
N TYR A 362 -10.57 -14.41 1.67
CA TYR A 362 -9.91 -15.21 0.63
C TYR A 362 -9.62 -16.64 1.09
N VAL A 363 -9.08 -16.83 2.29
CA VAL A 363 -8.77 -18.19 2.79
C VAL A 363 -10.02 -19.07 2.88
N PRO A 364 -11.13 -18.67 3.53
CA PRO A 364 -12.36 -19.46 3.55
C PRO A 364 -12.94 -19.73 2.16
N LEU A 365 -12.92 -18.75 1.27
CA LEU A 365 -13.43 -18.91 -0.09
C LEU A 365 -12.56 -19.85 -0.94
N ILE A 366 -11.25 -19.88 -0.74
CA ILE A 366 -10.35 -20.86 -1.37
C ILE A 366 -10.74 -22.27 -0.92
N VAL A 367 -10.90 -22.48 0.39
CA VAL A 367 -11.30 -23.77 0.95
C VAL A 367 -12.66 -24.22 0.40
N LEU A 368 -13.66 -23.35 0.41
CA LEU A 368 -14.99 -23.65 -0.12
C LEU A 368 -14.97 -23.93 -1.64
N SER A 369 -14.15 -23.22 -2.39
CA SER A 369 -13.98 -23.46 -3.83
C SER A 369 -13.35 -24.81 -4.10
N LEU A 370 -12.30 -25.18 -3.36
CA LEU A 370 -11.66 -26.49 -3.49
C LEU A 370 -12.60 -27.62 -3.11
N LEU A 371 -13.37 -27.49 -2.02
CA LEU A 371 -14.38 -28.47 -1.62
C LEU A 371 -15.48 -28.62 -2.70
N SER A 372 -15.95 -27.51 -3.24
CA SER A 372 -16.96 -27.51 -4.31
C SER A 372 -16.47 -28.24 -5.56
N LEU A 373 -15.24 -27.94 -5.99
CA LEU A 373 -14.62 -28.63 -7.13
C LEU A 373 -14.37 -30.11 -6.85
N LEU A 374 -13.99 -30.47 -5.63
CA LEU A 374 -13.81 -31.86 -5.18
C LEU A 374 -15.13 -32.60 -5.28
N LEU A 375 -16.22 -32.08 -4.70
CA LEU A 375 -17.56 -32.70 -4.74
C LEU A 375 -18.09 -32.88 -6.18
N VAL A 376 -17.88 -31.87 -7.02
CA VAL A 376 -18.25 -31.93 -8.44
C VAL A 376 -17.48 -33.05 -9.16
N ASN A 377 -16.19 -33.21 -8.91
CA ASN A 377 -15.37 -34.26 -9.50
C ASN A 377 -15.69 -35.66 -8.93
N LEU A 378 -15.96 -35.80 -7.62
CA LEU A 378 -16.42 -37.04 -6.99
C LEU A 378 -17.77 -37.50 -7.55
N SER A 379 -18.71 -36.58 -7.74
CA SER A 379 -20.02 -36.92 -8.34
C SER A 379 -19.90 -37.39 -9.80
N ARG A 380 -18.85 -36.98 -10.51
CA ARG A 380 -18.49 -37.44 -11.85
C ARG A 380 -18.01 -38.88 -11.86
N THR A 381 -17.14 -39.27 -10.93
CA THR A 381 -16.59 -40.63 -10.88
C THR A 381 -17.59 -41.67 -10.39
N ARG A 382 -18.49 -41.30 -9.46
CA ARG A 382 -19.55 -42.22 -8.92
C ARG A 382 -20.65 -42.54 -9.91
N ARG A 383 -20.83 -41.79 -11.02
CA ARG A 383 -21.88 -41.97 -12.02
C ARG A 383 -21.46 -42.78 -13.24
N LEU A 384 -20.33 -43.44 -13.24
CA LEU A 384 -19.90 -44.42 -14.22
C LEU A 384 -20.03 -45.83 -13.58
N PRO A 385 -21.19 -46.52 -13.67
CA PRO A 385 -21.24 -47.92 -13.33
C PRO A 385 -20.51 -48.71 -14.40
N LEU A 386 -19.44 -49.39 -13.99
CA LEU A 386 -18.52 -50.16 -14.83
C LEU A 386 -19.15 -51.43 -15.44
N TRP A 387 -20.44 -51.66 -15.30
CA TRP A 387 -21.08 -52.91 -15.71
C TRP A 387 -22.25 -52.78 -16.71
N MET A 388 -22.44 -51.61 -17.32
CA MET A 388 -23.29 -51.45 -18.47
C MET A 388 -22.49 -51.20 -19.76
N ALA A 389 -21.44 -51.96 -19.99
CA ALA A 389 -20.97 -52.17 -21.36
C ALA A 389 -21.86 -53.19 -22.00
N PRO A 390 -22.54 -52.92 -23.13
CA PRO A 390 -23.24 -53.96 -23.85
C PRO A 390 -22.18 -55.01 -24.24
N LYS A 391 -22.41 -56.27 -23.80
CA LYS A 391 -21.65 -57.40 -24.29
C LYS A 391 -21.76 -57.39 -25.79
N PRO A 392 -20.66 -57.58 -26.56
CA PRO A 392 -20.79 -57.82 -28.00
C PRO A 392 -21.57 -59.12 -28.17
N SER A 393 -22.78 -59.01 -28.79
CA SER A 393 -23.50 -60.18 -29.20
C SER A 393 -22.67 -60.88 -30.26
N MET A 394 -22.21 -62.11 -29.91
CA MET A 394 -21.75 -63.06 -30.90
C MET A 394 -22.93 -63.43 -31.78
N THR A 395 -23.09 -62.81 -32.94
CA THR A 395 -23.94 -63.28 -34.00
C THR A 395 -23.16 -64.36 -34.76
N THR A 396 -23.67 -65.57 -34.60
CA THR A 396 -23.33 -66.77 -35.33
C THR A 396 -23.41 -66.53 -36.85
N SER A 397 -22.31 -66.82 -37.51
CA SER A 397 -22.19 -66.90 -38.97
C SER A 397 -23.21 -67.93 -39.51
N GLN A 398 -24.21 -67.55 -40.30
CA GLN A 398 -24.86 -68.39 -41.24
C GLN A 398 -24.61 -67.86 -42.64
N ASN A 399 -23.89 -68.74 -43.38
CA ASN A 399 -23.68 -68.63 -44.82
C ASN A 399 -25.03 -68.70 -45.53
N PHE A 400 -25.34 -67.75 -46.40
CA PHE A 400 -26.23 -67.92 -47.50
C PHE A 400 -25.68 -67.32 -48.77
N HIS A 401 -25.71 -68.20 -49.78
CA HIS A 401 -25.21 -67.97 -51.13
C HIS A 401 -26.25 -67.19 -51.98
N VAL A 402 -25.75 -66.42 -52.94
CA VAL A 402 -26.15 -66.16 -54.32
C VAL A 402 -27.35 -65.20 -54.54
N GLY A 403 -27.12 -64.24 -55.38
CA GLY A 403 -28.17 -63.45 -56.08
C GLY A 403 -27.55 -62.20 -56.74
N ARG A 404 -27.13 -62.38 -57.97
CA ARG A 404 -26.68 -61.30 -58.87
C ARG A 404 -27.90 -60.61 -59.47
N ALA A 405 -28.05 -59.29 -59.30
CA ALA A 405 -28.88 -58.51 -60.23
C ALA A 405 -28.42 -57.05 -60.28
N SER A 406 -28.19 -56.62 -61.42
CA SER A 406 -27.81 -55.40 -62.08
C SER A 406 -28.56 -54.14 -61.67
N SER A 407 -27.82 -53.06 -61.41
CA SER A 407 -27.85 -51.66 -61.95
C SER A 407 -29.21 -50.95 -62.19
N PRO A 408 -29.31 -49.64 -62.40
CA PRO A 408 -28.34 -48.52 -62.27
C PRO A 408 -28.92 -47.18 -61.69
N PHE A 409 -28.13 -46.14 -61.74
CA PHE A 409 -28.43 -44.71 -61.72
C PHE A 409 -28.54 -43.99 -60.33
N PHE A 410 -27.58 -43.24 -59.94
CA PHE A 410 -27.59 -41.79 -60.03
C PHE A 410 -26.19 -41.14 -59.74
N LYS A 411 -25.97 -40.12 -60.49
CA LYS A 411 -24.78 -39.37 -60.83
C LYS A 411 -24.03 -38.76 -59.70
N THR A 412 -22.76 -38.88 -59.85
CA THR A 412 -21.59 -38.13 -59.37
C THR A 412 -21.74 -36.62 -59.47
N LEU A 413 -21.35 -35.90 -58.43
CA LEU A 413 -20.76 -34.57 -58.58
C LEU A 413 -19.42 -34.53 -57.85
N ARG A 414 -18.35 -34.72 -58.63
CA ARG A 414 -16.99 -34.45 -58.25
C ARG A 414 -16.74 -32.96 -58.53
N LEU A 415 -16.41 -32.19 -57.53
CA LEU A 415 -15.67 -30.95 -57.76
C LEU A 415 -14.21 -31.22 -57.39
N ARG A 416 -13.41 -31.24 -58.46
CA ARG A 416 -11.96 -31.32 -58.49
C ARG A 416 -11.43 -29.89 -58.37
N PHE A 417 -10.55 -29.64 -57.40
CA PHE A 417 -9.62 -28.54 -57.49
C PHE A 417 -8.21 -29.10 -57.50
N ASP A 418 -7.58 -28.88 -58.65
CA ASP A 418 -6.18 -29.16 -58.94
C ASP A 418 -5.34 -28.00 -58.45
N GLY A 419 -4.12 -28.36 -58.01
CA GLY A 419 -2.84 -27.69 -58.22
C GLY A 419 -2.60 -26.39 -57.44
N ASP A 420 -1.65 -26.21 -56.69
CA ASP A 420 -0.29 -26.04 -57.16
C ASP A 420 0.70 -25.94 -55.95
N LYS A 421 1.92 -26.34 -56.24
CA LYS A 421 3.04 -26.44 -55.31
C LYS A 421 3.72 -25.08 -55.16
N ASP A 422 4.39 -25.00 -54.03
CA ASP A 422 5.61 -24.22 -53.81
C ASP A 422 5.60 -22.70 -54.06
N LYS A 423 5.47 -21.94 -52.95
CA LYS A 423 6.14 -20.62 -52.85
C LYS A 423 6.80 -20.48 -51.51
N VAL A 424 8.13 -20.63 -51.51
CA VAL A 424 9.08 -20.15 -50.53
C VAL A 424 9.04 -18.63 -50.54
N PHE A 425 8.67 -18.00 -49.44
CA PHE A 425 8.90 -16.57 -49.25
C PHE A 425 10.20 -16.36 -48.48
N ALA A 426 11.19 -15.84 -49.21
CA ALA A 426 12.41 -15.29 -48.65
C ALA A 426 12.15 -13.94 -47.99
N CYS A 427 12.71 -13.72 -46.80
CA CYS A 427 12.81 -12.38 -46.22
C CYS A 427 13.88 -11.58 -46.91
N PRO A 428 13.63 -10.31 -47.30
CA PRO A 428 14.68 -9.42 -47.72
C PRO A 428 15.42 -8.83 -46.53
N SER A 429 16.73 -8.93 -46.58
CA SER A 429 17.67 -8.13 -45.82
C SER A 429 17.80 -6.75 -46.47
N ASP A 430 17.48 -5.71 -45.73
CA ASP A 430 18.00 -4.39 -46.07
C ASP A 430 18.57 -3.72 -44.83
N ARG A 431 19.89 -3.50 -44.94
CA ARG A 431 20.68 -2.60 -44.11
C ARG A 431 20.41 -1.18 -44.56
N ASN A 432 20.06 -0.28 -43.66
CA ASN A 432 20.42 1.11 -43.82
C ASN A 432 20.83 1.67 -42.45
N GLU A 433 22.13 1.89 -42.34
CA GLU A 433 22.76 2.71 -41.32
C GLU A 433 22.42 4.17 -41.58
N LEU A 434 21.90 4.85 -40.56
CA LEU A 434 21.93 6.31 -40.51
C LEU A 434 22.79 6.72 -39.32
N SER A 435 24.00 7.17 -39.62
CA SER A 435 24.94 7.75 -38.69
C SER A 435 24.65 9.24 -38.50
N LEU A 436 24.54 9.71 -37.26
CA LEU A 436 24.69 11.13 -36.91
C LEU A 436 25.74 11.25 -35.80
N PRO A 437 26.62 12.29 -35.86
CA PRO A 437 27.84 12.34 -35.09
C PRO A 437 27.68 12.94 -33.68
N LEU A 438 28.39 12.36 -32.72
CA LEU A 438 28.64 12.92 -31.39
C LEU A 438 29.99 13.63 -31.34
N PRO A 439 30.17 14.74 -30.62
CA PRO A 439 31.48 15.27 -30.28
C PRO A 439 32.04 14.62 -29.02
N GLY A 440 33.32 14.35 -29.07
CA GLY A 440 34.12 13.48 -28.25
C GLY A 440 34.25 13.77 -26.77
N SER A 441 34.56 12.72 -26.08
CA SER A 441 35.58 12.70 -24.99
C SER A 441 35.90 11.26 -24.62
N SER A 442 37.16 11.06 -24.40
CA SER A 442 38.03 9.93 -24.24
C SER A 442 37.78 8.96 -23.07
N ASN A 443 37.93 7.72 -23.40
CA ASN A 443 38.60 6.55 -22.78
C ASN A 443 37.78 5.43 -22.13
N PRO A 444 38.25 4.14 -22.24
CA PRO A 444 37.38 3.00 -22.37
C PRO A 444 37.41 2.07 -21.14
N GLY A 445 36.24 1.74 -20.63
CA GLY A 445 36.06 0.69 -19.64
C GLY A 445 34.93 -0.27 -20.04
N ARG A 446 35.30 -1.50 -20.23
CA ARG A 446 34.52 -2.68 -20.59
C ARG A 446 33.04 -2.64 -20.19
N ARG A 447 32.14 -2.43 -21.14
CA ARG A 447 30.71 -2.73 -20.99
C ARG A 447 30.43 -4.15 -21.46
N ARG A 448 29.93 -4.99 -20.57
CA ARG A 448 29.33 -6.28 -20.94
C ARG A 448 27.93 -6.00 -21.52
N HIS A 449 27.78 -6.24 -22.83
CA HIS A 449 26.48 -6.23 -23.49
C HIS A 449 25.69 -7.48 -23.10
N ILE A 450 24.61 -7.31 -22.40
CA ILE A 450 23.56 -8.32 -22.24
C ILE A 450 22.66 -8.23 -23.48
N LYS A 451 22.78 -9.18 -24.39
CA LYS A 451 21.88 -9.30 -25.53
C LYS A 451 20.57 -9.93 -25.07
N TRP A 452 19.52 -9.15 -25.02
CA TRP A 452 18.15 -9.64 -24.93
C TRP A 452 17.75 -10.24 -26.28
N LYS A 453 17.64 -11.57 -26.36
CA LYS A 453 17.00 -12.25 -27.47
C LYS A 453 15.49 -12.20 -27.27
N TYR A 454 14.81 -11.41 -28.06
CA TYR A 454 13.36 -11.48 -28.18
C TYR A 454 13.01 -12.80 -28.86
N ALA A 455 12.45 -13.75 -28.11
CA ALA A 455 11.82 -14.94 -28.65
C ALA A 455 10.38 -14.56 -29.04
N CYS A 456 10.16 -14.26 -30.32
CA CYS A 456 8.83 -14.26 -30.91
C CYS A 456 8.33 -15.71 -30.95
N CYS A 457 7.59 -16.13 -29.93
CA CYS A 457 6.80 -17.36 -30.01
C CYS A 457 5.44 -17.00 -30.60
N SER A 458 5.23 -17.38 -31.85
CA SER A 458 3.93 -17.41 -32.50
C SER A 458 3.00 -18.39 -31.75
N LEU A 459 1.99 -17.86 -31.07
CA LEU A 459 0.87 -18.58 -30.51
C LEU A 459 -0.17 -18.86 -31.63
N ALA A 460 0.16 -19.81 -32.50
CA ALA A 460 -0.83 -20.44 -33.38
C ALA A 460 -0.65 -21.97 -33.25
N ALA A 461 -1.20 -22.55 -32.18
CA ALA A 461 -1.35 -23.99 -32.11
C ALA A 461 -2.69 -24.37 -32.77
N PRO A 462 -2.70 -25.29 -33.75
CA PRO A 462 -3.94 -25.76 -34.31
C PRO A 462 -4.76 -26.50 -33.24
N LEU A 463 -6.05 -26.16 -33.13
CA LEU A 463 -7.03 -26.91 -32.36
C LEU A 463 -7.11 -28.35 -32.89
N ARG A 464 -6.25 -29.23 -32.37
CA ARG A 464 -6.47 -30.68 -32.50
C ARG A 464 -7.67 -31.03 -31.60
N VAL A 465 -8.80 -31.25 -32.24
CA VAL A 465 -9.91 -32.01 -31.65
C VAL A 465 -9.40 -33.46 -31.51
N GLY A 466 -8.59 -33.70 -30.49
CA GLY A 466 -8.09 -35.01 -30.12
C GLY A 466 -9.11 -35.70 -29.20
N ALA A 467 -9.46 -36.93 -29.50
CA ALA A 467 -10.25 -37.83 -28.69
C ALA A 467 -9.96 -37.65 -27.20
N SER A 468 -10.98 -37.35 -26.39
CA SER A 468 -10.85 -37.14 -24.93
C SER A 468 -10.43 -38.47 -24.28
N LYS A 469 -9.12 -38.67 -24.09
CA LYS A 469 -8.62 -39.67 -23.14
C LYS A 469 -9.32 -39.38 -21.81
N GLN A 470 -10.12 -40.31 -21.30
CA GLN A 470 -10.70 -40.25 -19.97
C GLN A 470 -9.56 -40.07 -18.95
N ARG A 471 -9.31 -38.84 -18.55
CA ARG A 471 -8.32 -38.54 -17.51
C ARG A 471 -8.90 -38.98 -16.18
N GLY A 472 -8.08 -39.63 -15.34
CA GLY A 472 -8.45 -40.03 -14.00
C GLY A 472 -8.96 -38.84 -13.15
N PHE A 473 -9.59 -39.13 -12.03
CA PHE A 473 -10.15 -38.17 -11.09
C PHE A 473 -9.22 -36.99 -10.80
N ILE A 474 -7.96 -37.26 -10.44
CA ILE A 474 -6.95 -36.25 -10.08
C ILE A 474 -6.70 -35.29 -11.25
N GLY A 475 -6.53 -35.81 -12.46
CA GLY A 475 -6.27 -34.97 -13.64
C GLY A 475 -7.45 -34.07 -14.03
N GLY A 476 -8.68 -34.50 -13.74
CA GLY A 476 -9.88 -33.68 -13.89
C GLY A 476 -9.96 -32.56 -12.85
N PHE A 477 -9.72 -32.90 -11.60
CA PHE A 477 -9.72 -31.97 -10.48
C PHE A 477 -8.69 -30.86 -10.63
N LEU A 478 -7.42 -31.23 -10.90
CA LEU A 478 -6.34 -30.27 -11.10
C LEU A 478 -6.59 -29.32 -12.28
N ARG A 479 -7.18 -29.82 -13.36
CA ARG A 479 -7.58 -28.96 -14.49
C ARG A 479 -8.66 -27.95 -14.08
N ASP A 480 -9.67 -28.40 -13.35
CA ASP A 480 -10.76 -27.53 -12.92
C ASP A 480 -10.24 -26.46 -11.93
N ILE A 481 -9.32 -26.80 -11.02
CA ILE A 481 -8.60 -25.81 -10.19
C ILE A 481 -7.88 -24.80 -11.07
N ARG A 482 -7.07 -25.25 -12.02
CA ARG A 482 -6.32 -24.39 -12.94
C ARG A 482 -7.26 -23.44 -13.70
N ASP A 483 -8.35 -23.98 -14.25
CA ASP A 483 -9.30 -23.22 -15.07
C ASP A 483 -10.11 -22.20 -14.24
N VAL A 484 -10.25 -22.40 -12.92
CA VAL A 484 -10.82 -21.42 -11.98
C VAL A 484 -9.76 -20.39 -11.56
N ALA A 485 -8.53 -20.80 -11.26
CA ALA A 485 -7.53 -19.95 -10.63
C ALA A 485 -6.80 -19.01 -11.60
N ILE A 486 -6.50 -19.46 -12.84
CA ILE A 486 -5.68 -18.65 -13.77
C ILE A 486 -6.29 -17.27 -14.07
N PRO A 487 -7.57 -17.11 -14.46
CA PRO A 487 -8.09 -15.78 -14.79
C PRO A 487 -8.09 -14.79 -13.63
N PRO A 488 -8.55 -15.13 -12.41
CA PRO A 488 -8.46 -14.22 -11.27
C PRO A 488 -7.02 -13.89 -10.86
N LEU A 489 -6.09 -14.85 -10.93
CA LEU A 489 -4.67 -14.60 -10.67
C LEU A 489 -4.07 -13.66 -11.74
N ALA A 490 -4.43 -13.82 -13.00
CA ALA A 490 -4.01 -12.89 -14.04
C ALA A 490 -4.51 -11.46 -13.79
N ILE A 491 -5.77 -11.31 -13.37
CA ILE A 491 -6.32 -10.01 -12.99
C ILE A 491 -5.57 -9.43 -11.77
N PHE A 492 -5.32 -10.25 -10.75
CA PHE A 492 -4.53 -9.82 -9.59
C PHE A 492 -3.13 -9.35 -10.01
N MET A 493 -2.45 -10.09 -10.90
CA MET A 493 -1.13 -9.69 -11.42
C MET A 493 -1.18 -8.41 -12.25
N ILE A 494 -2.24 -8.20 -13.04
CA ILE A 494 -2.46 -6.94 -13.78
C ILE A 494 -2.66 -5.78 -12.79
N ILE A 495 -3.49 -5.97 -11.76
CA ILE A 495 -3.65 -4.96 -10.70
C ILE A 495 -2.31 -4.69 -10.02
N ALA A 496 -1.58 -5.72 -9.63
CA ALA A 496 -0.26 -5.58 -9.02
C ALA A 496 0.70 -4.81 -9.94
N TRP A 497 0.70 -5.09 -11.24
CA TRP A 497 1.53 -4.37 -12.22
C TRP A 497 1.13 -2.91 -12.43
N ILE A 498 -0.18 -2.60 -12.44
CA ILE A 498 -0.66 -1.20 -12.55
C ILE A 498 -0.25 -0.36 -11.31
N PHE A 499 -0.12 -1.03 -10.17
CA PHE A 499 0.25 -0.40 -8.91
C PHE A 499 1.72 -0.69 -8.52
N SER A 500 2.52 -1.40 -9.29
CA SER A 500 3.96 -1.54 -9.10
C SER A 500 4.73 -0.44 -9.83
#